data_625384902e77a905654b3a4ea9c5ceda
#
_entry.id   625384902e77a905654b3a4ea9c5ceda
#
_cell.length_a   1.000
_cell.length_b   1.000
_cell.length_c   1.000
_cell.angle_alpha   90.00
_cell.angle_beta   90.00
_cell.angle_gamma   90.00
#
_symmetry.space_group_name_H-M   'P 1'
#
loop_
_entity.id
_entity.type
_entity.pdbx_description
1 polymer ?
#
loop_
_entity_poly.entity_id
_entity_poly.type
_entity_poly.pdbx_seq_one_letter_code
_entity_poly.pdbx_strand_id
1 'polypeptide(L)'
;NIVTRYLLSNEATWMSITLLILACITMGLQRHPATTSYPFVLAIFYTLTQLTLVIMRGWRNSEGVRWRFLCNHVGLWLAVGAGFWGSPDMDVLRTIVDTEQPTQVAYRMDGSASTLKYNLQLMDFRAEYYENNTPSSYEADIMIDGQRVTLSVNHPHAHSFIEDIYLTA
;
A
#
# COMPACT_ATOMS: atom_id res chain seq x y z
N ASN A 1 0.57 18.19 -32.61
CA ASN A 1 0.86 16.79 -32.88
C ASN A 1 -0.43 15.97 -32.72
N ILE A 2 -0.71 15.04 -33.65
CA ILE A 2 -1.90 14.20 -33.65
C ILE A 2 -2.03 13.40 -32.32
N VAL A 3 -0.92 12.87 -31.84
CA VAL A 3 -0.86 12.10 -30.56
C VAL A 3 -1.30 12.96 -29.38
N THR A 4 -0.78 14.17 -29.24
CA THR A 4 -1.17 15.08 -28.15
C THR A 4 -2.65 15.46 -28.21
N ARG A 5 -3.18 15.66 -29.44
CA ARG A 5 -4.60 15.97 -29.64
C ARG A 5 -5.48 14.78 -29.24
N TYR A 6 -5.08 13.56 -29.57
CA TYR A 6 -5.78 12.34 -29.15
C TYR A 6 -5.76 12.17 -27.63
N LEU A 7 -4.58 12.27 -27.01
CA LEU A 7 -4.43 12.12 -25.55
C LEU A 7 -5.21 13.17 -24.74
N LEU A 8 -5.55 14.30 -25.33
CA LEU A 8 -6.40 15.33 -24.72
C LEU A 8 -7.89 15.19 -25.08
N SER A 9 -8.28 14.12 -25.76
CA SER A 9 -9.68 13.85 -26.11
C SER A 9 -10.44 13.18 -24.99
N ASN A 10 -11.78 13.22 -25.06
CA ASN A 10 -12.64 12.53 -24.10
C ASN A 10 -12.51 11.00 -24.24
N GLU A 11 -12.30 10.49 -25.45
CA GLU A 11 -12.12 9.06 -25.70
C GLU A 11 -10.87 8.54 -24.99
N ALA A 12 -9.75 9.27 -25.07
CA ALA A 12 -8.53 8.92 -24.36
C ALA A 12 -8.72 8.94 -22.84
N THR A 13 -9.54 9.87 -22.32
CA THR A 13 -9.88 9.93 -20.89
C THR A 13 -10.67 8.71 -20.45
N TRP A 14 -11.71 8.33 -21.18
CA TRP A 14 -12.47 7.13 -20.88
C TRP A 14 -11.62 5.86 -20.98
N MET A 15 -10.76 5.77 -21.97
CA MET A 15 -9.83 4.66 -22.13
C MET A 15 -8.85 4.57 -20.94
N SER A 16 -8.30 5.70 -20.49
CA SER A 16 -7.42 5.75 -19.31
C SER A 16 -8.11 5.23 -18.04
N ILE A 17 -9.31 5.72 -17.77
CA ILE A 17 -10.10 5.31 -16.61
C ILE A 17 -10.42 3.80 -16.68
N THR A 18 -10.86 3.32 -17.85
CA THR A 18 -11.19 1.90 -18.05
C THR A 18 -9.96 1.01 -17.85
N LEU A 19 -8.81 1.37 -18.43
CA LEU A 19 -7.57 0.62 -18.26
C LEU A 19 -7.12 0.59 -16.81
N LEU A 20 -7.22 1.72 -16.10
CA LEU A 20 -6.85 1.79 -14.69
C LEU A 20 -7.77 0.92 -13.82
N ILE A 21 -9.09 0.95 -14.04
CA ILE A 21 -10.05 0.10 -13.34
C ILE A 21 -9.76 -1.38 -13.60
N LEU A 22 -9.57 -1.78 -14.86
CA LEU A 22 -9.25 -3.16 -15.21
C LEU A 22 -7.92 -3.61 -14.60
N ALA A 23 -6.91 -2.74 -14.59
CA ALA A 23 -5.63 -3.02 -13.95
C ALA A 23 -5.80 -3.24 -12.44
N CYS A 24 -6.56 -2.39 -11.75
CA CYS A 24 -6.84 -2.56 -10.32
C CYS A 24 -7.64 -3.84 -10.02
N ILE A 25 -8.65 -4.17 -10.83
CA ILE A 25 -9.43 -5.41 -10.67
C ILE A 25 -8.54 -6.63 -10.86
N THR A 26 -7.73 -6.67 -11.93
CA THR A 26 -6.84 -7.80 -12.19
C THR A 26 -5.80 -7.99 -11.09
N MET A 27 -5.29 -6.89 -10.52
CA MET A 27 -4.40 -6.92 -9.36
C MET A 27 -5.09 -7.47 -8.12
N GLY A 28 -6.32 -7.01 -7.84
CA GLY A 28 -7.09 -7.47 -6.67
C GLY A 28 -7.51 -8.94 -6.73
N LEU A 29 -7.63 -9.52 -7.93
CA LEU A 29 -7.97 -10.93 -8.12
C LEU A 29 -6.76 -11.88 -8.05
N GLN A 30 -5.55 -11.36 -8.11
CA GLN A 30 -4.33 -12.18 -8.06
C GLN A 30 -3.97 -12.52 -6.62
N ARG A 31 -3.61 -13.79 -6.38
CA ARG A 31 -3.08 -14.23 -5.06
C ARG A 31 -1.76 -13.54 -4.69
N HIS A 32 -0.94 -13.23 -5.69
CA HIS A 32 0.34 -12.54 -5.56
C HIS A 32 0.36 -11.39 -6.55
N PRO A 33 -0.19 -10.22 -6.17
CA PRO A 33 -0.27 -9.08 -7.07
C PRO A 33 1.13 -8.56 -7.38
N ALA A 34 1.50 -8.58 -8.67
CA ALA A 34 2.77 -8.03 -9.14
C ALA A 34 2.55 -6.62 -9.69
N THR A 35 2.80 -5.61 -8.86
CA THR A 35 2.74 -4.18 -9.27
C THR A 35 3.72 -3.86 -10.42
N THR A 36 4.69 -4.76 -10.66
CA THR A 36 5.65 -4.70 -11.76
C THR A 36 5.18 -5.39 -13.03
N SER A 37 3.95 -5.94 -13.06
CA SER A 37 3.43 -6.58 -14.28
C SER A 37 3.31 -5.56 -15.43
N TYR A 38 3.77 -5.95 -16.64
CA TYR A 38 3.78 -5.07 -17.81
C TYR A 38 2.43 -4.38 -18.10
N PRO A 39 1.28 -5.09 -18.09
CA PRO A 39 -0.02 -4.44 -18.34
C PRO A 39 -0.35 -3.36 -17.33
N PHE A 40 -0.06 -3.61 -16.04
CA PHE A 40 -0.30 -2.65 -14.97
C PHE A 40 0.59 -1.42 -15.12
N VAL A 41 1.89 -1.61 -15.33
CA VAL A 41 2.86 -0.52 -15.55
C VAL A 41 2.46 0.34 -16.75
N LEU A 42 2.06 -0.28 -17.87
CA LEU A 42 1.62 0.45 -19.07
C LEU A 42 0.35 1.27 -18.82
N ALA A 43 -0.64 0.72 -18.09
CA ALA A 43 -1.86 1.43 -17.74
C ALA A 43 -1.57 2.66 -16.87
N ILE A 44 -0.72 2.52 -15.85
CA ILE A 44 -0.29 3.62 -14.99
C ILE A 44 0.46 4.69 -15.80
N PHE A 45 1.42 4.27 -16.63
CA PHE A 45 2.23 5.21 -17.43
C PHE A 45 1.37 6.00 -18.43
N TYR A 46 0.42 5.33 -19.06
CA TYR A 46 -0.57 5.97 -19.94
C TYR A 46 -1.40 7.00 -19.18
N THR A 47 -1.94 6.63 -18.01
CA THR A 47 -2.75 7.51 -17.17
C THR A 47 -1.96 8.73 -16.69
N LEU A 48 -0.74 8.54 -16.17
CA LEU A 48 0.12 9.63 -15.72
C LEU A 48 0.51 10.58 -16.86
N THR A 49 0.82 10.03 -18.03
CA THR A 49 1.14 10.83 -19.22
C THR A 49 -0.05 11.69 -19.64
N GLN A 50 -1.24 11.11 -19.68
CA GLN A 50 -2.46 11.84 -20.02
C GLN A 50 -2.76 12.93 -18.99
N LEU A 51 -2.71 12.63 -17.70
CA LEU A 51 -2.91 13.61 -16.62
C LEU A 51 -1.90 14.76 -16.71
N THR A 52 -0.63 14.46 -17.01
CA THR A 52 0.39 15.49 -17.22
C THR A 52 0.00 16.46 -18.34
N LEU A 53 -0.44 15.94 -19.48
CA LEU A 53 -0.88 16.79 -20.60
C LEU A 53 -2.11 17.62 -20.26
N VAL A 54 -3.06 17.06 -19.53
CA VAL A 54 -4.26 17.76 -19.05
C VAL A 54 -3.91 18.88 -18.08
N ILE A 55 -3.01 18.63 -17.14
CA ILE A 55 -2.48 19.63 -16.19
C ILE A 55 -1.78 20.76 -16.95
N MET A 56 -0.89 20.43 -17.88
CA MET A 56 -0.17 21.42 -18.70
C MET A 56 -1.12 22.30 -19.52
N ARG A 57 -2.16 21.68 -20.09
CA ARG A 57 -3.20 22.43 -20.83
C ARG A 57 -3.98 23.36 -19.91
N GLY A 58 -4.36 22.89 -18.71
CA GLY A 58 -5.07 23.70 -17.73
C GLY A 58 -4.24 24.86 -17.19
N TRP A 59 -2.92 24.66 -17.03
CA TRP A 59 -1.99 25.72 -16.63
C TRP A 59 -1.82 26.80 -17.71
N ARG A 60 -1.80 26.41 -18.98
CA ARG A 60 -1.58 27.30 -20.15
C ARG A 60 -2.86 27.93 -20.68
N ASN A 61 -3.97 27.84 -19.98
CA ASN A 61 -5.22 28.42 -20.43
C ASN A 61 -5.16 29.95 -20.42
N SER A 62 -5.49 30.58 -21.53
CA SER A 62 -5.46 32.04 -21.73
C SER A 62 -6.53 32.78 -20.89
N GLU A 63 -7.57 32.10 -20.45
CA GLU A 63 -8.66 32.68 -19.63
C GLU A 63 -8.32 32.74 -18.13
N GLY A 64 -7.12 32.33 -17.75
CA GLY A 64 -6.65 32.30 -16.37
C GLY A 64 -6.61 30.88 -15.76
N VAL A 65 -5.87 30.77 -14.68
CA VAL A 65 -5.62 29.50 -14.01
C VAL A 65 -6.84 29.06 -13.21
N ARG A 66 -7.39 27.91 -13.55
CA ARG A 66 -8.53 27.30 -12.83
C ARG A 66 -8.00 26.44 -11.67
N TRP A 67 -7.75 27.04 -10.53
CA TRP A 67 -7.11 26.40 -9.37
C TRP A 67 -7.78 25.12 -8.91
N ARG A 68 -9.11 25.08 -8.83
CA ARG A 68 -9.85 23.86 -8.45
C ARG A 68 -9.58 22.70 -9.41
N PHE A 69 -9.53 23.00 -10.72
CA PHE A 69 -9.19 22.01 -11.72
C PHE A 69 -7.75 21.51 -11.57
N LEU A 70 -6.80 22.42 -11.40
CA LEU A 70 -5.39 22.05 -11.23
C LEU A 70 -5.16 21.22 -9.96
N CYS A 71 -5.67 21.67 -8.82
CA CYS A 71 -5.50 20.95 -7.55
C CYS A 71 -6.05 19.52 -7.64
N ASN A 72 -7.21 19.32 -8.25
CA ASN A 72 -7.79 17.98 -8.41
C ASN A 72 -6.93 17.09 -9.30
N HIS A 73 -6.46 17.60 -10.44
CA HIS A 73 -5.67 16.79 -11.37
C HIS A 73 -4.24 16.54 -10.89
N VAL A 74 -3.61 17.52 -10.25
CA VAL A 74 -2.31 17.35 -9.62
C VAL A 74 -2.40 16.39 -8.44
N GLY A 75 -3.44 16.53 -7.59
CA GLY A 75 -3.68 15.60 -6.49
C GLY A 75 -3.88 14.16 -6.97
N LEU A 76 -4.67 13.96 -8.03
CA LEU A 76 -4.84 12.64 -8.64
C LEU A 76 -3.53 12.10 -9.24
N TRP A 77 -2.76 12.94 -9.91
CA TRP A 77 -1.45 12.56 -10.46
C TRP A 77 -0.48 12.12 -9.36
N LEU A 78 -0.42 12.87 -8.26
CA LEU A 78 0.39 12.53 -7.10
C LEU A 78 -0.09 11.24 -6.44
N ALA A 79 -1.39 11.04 -6.27
CA ALA A 79 -1.94 9.84 -5.66
C ALA A 79 -1.62 8.58 -6.48
N VAL A 80 -1.84 8.62 -7.80
CA VAL A 80 -1.54 7.50 -8.70
C VAL A 80 -0.03 7.26 -8.78
N GLY A 81 0.77 8.31 -8.89
CA GLY A 81 2.22 8.23 -8.94
C GLY A 81 2.81 7.67 -7.65
N ALA A 82 2.46 8.24 -6.50
CA ALA A 82 2.94 7.80 -5.20
C ALA A 82 2.52 6.35 -4.90
N GLY A 83 1.28 5.95 -5.22
CA GLY A 83 0.81 4.59 -5.06
C GLY A 83 1.59 3.60 -5.92
N PHE A 84 1.98 3.98 -7.14
CA PHE A 84 2.78 3.12 -8.02
C PHE A 84 4.23 3.00 -7.56
N TRP A 85 4.91 4.12 -7.27
CA TRP A 85 6.32 4.11 -6.85
C TRP A 85 6.52 3.65 -5.42
N GLY A 86 5.57 3.89 -4.52
CA GLY A 86 5.65 3.45 -3.12
C GLY A 86 5.30 1.96 -2.91
N SER A 87 4.56 1.34 -3.83
CA SER A 87 4.13 -0.05 -3.70
C SER A 87 5.29 -1.08 -3.62
N PRO A 88 6.38 -0.96 -4.37
CA PRO A 88 7.51 -1.89 -4.26
C PRO A 88 8.30 -1.78 -2.95
N ASP A 89 8.19 -0.65 -2.26
CA ASP A 89 8.90 -0.42 -0.99
C ASP A 89 8.13 -0.97 0.21
N MET A 90 6.88 -1.38 0.02
CA MET A 90 6.07 -2.00 1.06
C MET A 90 6.37 -3.49 1.15
N ASP A 91 7.09 -3.92 2.18
CA ASP A 91 7.39 -5.31 2.48
C ASP A 91 6.53 -5.78 3.65
N VAL A 92 5.73 -6.82 3.44
CA VAL A 92 4.91 -7.43 4.49
C VAL A 92 5.60 -8.69 4.98
N LEU A 93 6.12 -8.61 6.18
CA LEU A 93 6.82 -9.70 6.84
C LEU A 93 5.92 -10.36 7.88
N ARG A 94 6.01 -11.67 8.01
CA ARG A 94 5.36 -12.45 9.07
C ARG A 94 6.41 -13.17 9.89
N THR A 95 6.29 -13.10 11.20
CA THR A 95 7.15 -13.85 12.12
C THR A 95 6.32 -14.59 13.14
N ILE A 96 6.84 -15.72 13.59
CA ILE A 96 6.31 -16.46 14.73
C ILE A 96 7.22 -16.12 15.90
N VAL A 97 6.63 -15.60 16.96
CA VAL A 97 7.34 -15.25 18.19
C VAL A 97 7.06 -16.31 19.25
N ASP A 98 8.09 -16.64 20.02
CA ASP A 98 8.05 -17.63 21.09
C ASP A 98 8.38 -16.98 22.43
N THR A 99 7.95 -17.61 23.52
CA THR A 99 8.31 -17.21 24.91
C THR A 99 9.70 -17.63 25.30
N GLU A 100 10.23 -18.70 24.71
CA GLU A 100 11.51 -19.28 25.10
C GLU A 100 12.71 -18.53 24.51
N GLN A 101 12.62 -18.11 23.23
CA GLN A 101 13.75 -17.50 22.53
C GLN A 101 13.33 -16.28 21.71
N PRO A 102 14.14 -15.20 21.76
CA PRO A 102 13.93 -14.08 20.86
C PRO A 102 14.25 -14.48 19.42
N THR A 103 13.48 -13.93 18.47
CA THR A 103 13.68 -14.16 17.04
C THR A 103 13.94 -12.87 16.30
N GLN A 104 14.76 -12.95 15.25
CA GLN A 104 14.95 -11.91 14.23
C GLN A 104 14.51 -12.38 12.85
N VAL A 105 14.02 -13.63 12.75
CA VAL A 105 13.65 -14.20 11.46
C VAL A 105 12.18 -13.90 11.17
N ALA A 106 11.95 -13.32 10.02
CA ALA A 106 10.63 -13.12 9.47
C ALA A 106 10.55 -13.66 8.03
N TYR A 107 9.37 -13.93 7.55
CA TYR A 107 9.13 -14.54 6.25
C TYR A 107 8.24 -13.63 5.41
N ARG A 108 8.60 -13.45 4.15
CA ARG A 108 7.75 -12.82 3.17
C ARG A 108 6.61 -13.75 2.75
N MET A 109 5.62 -13.18 2.05
CA MET A 109 4.49 -13.95 1.53
C MET A 109 4.89 -15.05 0.52
N ASP A 110 6.05 -14.93 -0.12
CA ASP A 110 6.64 -15.93 -1.02
C ASP A 110 7.41 -17.04 -0.28
N GLY A 111 7.49 -16.96 1.05
CA GLY A 111 8.23 -17.90 1.90
C GLY A 111 9.72 -17.60 2.05
N SER A 112 10.24 -16.56 1.42
CA SER A 112 11.64 -16.17 1.59
C SER A 112 11.89 -15.60 3.00
N ALA A 113 13.00 -16.01 3.63
CA ALA A 113 13.37 -15.50 4.94
C ALA A 113 14.01 -14.11 4.83
N SER A 114 13.70 -13.26 5.78
CA SER A 114 14.28 -11.93 5.97
C SER A 114 14.71 -11.77 7.41
N THR A 115 15.77 -11.02 7.67
CA THR A 115 16.24 -10.75 9.01
C THR A 115 15.77 -9.36 9.46
N LEU A 116 15.06 -9.32 10.57
CA LEU A 116 14.65 -8.08 11.22
C LEU A 116 15.86 -7.37 11.82
N LYS A 117 15.79 -6.05 11.93
CA LYS A 117 16.85 -5.24 12.56
C LYS A 117 16.80 -5.27 14.10
N TYR A 118 15.77 -5.86 14.66
CA TYR A 118 15.47 -5.93 16.09
C TYR A 118 15.06 -7.34 16.50
N ASN A 119 15.16 -7.63 17.80
CA ASN A 119 14.72 -8.89 18.38
C ASN A 119 13.27 -8.80 18.80
N LEU A 120 12.52 -9.85 18.52
CA LEU A 120 11.14 -10.03 19.00
C LEU A 120 11.05 -11.26 19.89
N GLN A 121 10.41 -11.11 21.04
CA GLN A 121 10.12 -12.23 21.95
C GLN A 121 8.71 -12.07 22.50
N LEU A 122 7.95 -13.15 22.53
CA LEU A 122 6.65 -13.18 23.20
C LEU A 122 6.86 -13.25 24.71
N MET A 123 6.18 -12.39 25.46
CA MET A 123 6.22 -12.41 26.93
C MET A 123 4.95 -13.02 27.49
N ASP A 124 3.79 -12.66 26.92
CA ASP A 124 2.48 -13.15 27.34
C ASP A 124 1.50 -13.04 26.21
N PHE A 125 0.54 -13.96 26.14
CA PHE A 125 -0.55 -13.94 25.16
C PHE A 125 -1.87 -14.18 25.88
N ARG A 126 -2.82 -13.28 25.67
CA ARG A 126 -4.16 -13.32 26.26
C ARG A 126 -5.20 -13.37 25.17
N ALA A 127 -6.17 -14.27 25.33
CA ALA A 127 -7.34 -14.35 24.49
C ALA A 127 -8.59 -14.25 25.37
N GLU A 128 -9.47 -13.34 25.04
CA GLU A 128 -10.80 -13.24 25.66
C GLU A 128 -11.83 -13.86 24.76
N TYR A 129 -12.87 -14.44 25.35
CA TYR A 129 -13.92 -15.13 24.64
C TYR A 129 -15.30 -14.62 25.08
N TYR A 130 -16.22 -14.55 24.14
CA TYR A 130 -17.64 -14.36 24.43
C TYR A 130 -18.25 -15.61 25.08
N GLU A 131 -19.46 -15.49 25.65
CA GLU A 131 -20.19 -16.61 26.25
C GLU A 131 -20.45 -17.77 25.28
N ASN A 132 -20.51 -17.49 23.99
CA ASN A 132 -20.65 -18.49 22.92
C ASN A 132 -19.33 -19.13 22.49
N ASN A 133 -18.25 -18.91 23.24
CA ASN A 133 -16.90 -19.43 22.98
C ASN A 133 -16.25 -18.92 21.69
N THR A 134 -16.75 -17.81 21.11
CA THR A 134 -16.05 -17.12 20.03
C THR A 134 -15.04 -16.14 20.60
N PRO A 135 -13.85 -15.98 19.98
CA PRO A 135 -12.87 -15.00 20.44
C PRO A 135 -13.44 -13.57 20.37
N SER A 136 -13.26 -12.81 21.46
CA SER A 136 -13.66 -11.40 21.53
C SER A 136 -12.48 -10.46 21.34
N SER A 137 -11.32 -10.80 21.90
CA SER A 137 -10.09 -10.03 21.73
C SER A 137 -8.85 -10.91 21.87
N TYR A 138 -7.77 -10.46 21.24
CA TYR A 138 -6.42 -11.01 21.43
C TYR A 138 -5.48 -9.91 21.80
N GLU A 139 -4.64 -10.17 22.79
CA GLU A 139 -3.54 -9.29 23.20
C GLU A 139 -2.26 -10.10 23.35
N ALA A 140 -1.16 -9.51 22.93
CA ALA A 140 0.17 -10.07 23.08
C ALA A 140 1.10 -9.03 23.67
N ASP A 141 1.78 -9.37 24.77
CA ASP A 141 2.90 -8.60 25.28
C ASP A 141 4.17 -9.12 24.63
N ILE A 142 4.82 -8.29 23.85
CA ILE A 142 6.08 -8.62 23.18
C ILE A 142 7.22 -7.76 23.70
N MET A 143 8.41 -8.31 23.67
CA MET A 143 9.65 -7.57 23.90
C MET A 143 10.26 -7.21 22.55
N ILE A 144 10.51 -5.94 22.31
CA ILE A 144 11.19 -5.41 21.12
C ILE A 144 12.47 -4.74 21.61
N ASP A 145 13.63 -5.31 21.32
CA ASP A 145 14.94 -4.80 21.76
C ASP A 145 14.99 -4.39 23.27
N GLY A 146 14.33 -5.17 24.11
CA GLY A 146 14.30 -4.91 25.56
C GLY A 146 13.18 -3.96 26.02
N GLN A 147 12.34 -3.45 25.13
CA GLN A 147 11.14 -2.69 25.49
C GLN A 147 9.90 -3.59 25.42
N ARG A 148 9.09 -3.59 26.49
CA ARG A 148 7.83 -4.31 26.50
C ARG A 148 6.75 -3.48 25.84
N VAL A 149 6.05 -4.07 24.86
CA VAL A 149 4.98 -3.47 24.09
C VAL A 149 3.79 -4.42 24.09
N THR A 150 2.59 -3.91 24.34
CA THR A 150 1.34 -4.67 24.22
C THR A 150 0.74 -4.43 22.82
N LEU A 151 0.53 -5.49 22.07
CA LEU A 151 -0.19 -5.49 20.80
C LEU A 151 -1.60 -6.02 21.02
N SER A 152 -2.58 -5.41 20.40
CA SER A 152 -3.93 -5.97 20.32
C SER A 152 -4.43 -5.95 18.87
N VAL A 153 -5.47 -6.76 18.60
CA VAL A 153 -6.07 -6.81 17.26
C VAL A 153 -6.57 -5.41 16.87
N ASN A 154 -6.25 -4.97 15.64
CA ASN A 154 -6.56 -3.65 15.10
C ASN A 154 -5.87 -2.45 15.80
N HIS A 155 -4.96 -2.69 16.73
CA HIS A 155 -4.14 -1.65 17.36
C HIS A 155 -2.65 -1.99 17.16
N PRO A 156 -2.08 -1.61 16.01
CA PRO A 156 -0.67 -1.84 15.73
C PRO A 156 0.22 -0.97 16.61
N HIS A 157 1.44 -1.45 16.83
CA HIS A 157 2.51 -0.64 17.39
C HIS A 157 3.32 0.00 16.27
N ALA A 158 3.34 1.33 16.23
CA ALA A 158 4.23 2.08 15.34
C ALA A 158 5.67 1.99 15.88
N HIS A 159 6.44 1.04 15.33
CA HIS A 159 7.83 0.84 15.72
C HIS A 159 8.73 1.96 15.19
N SER A 160 8.46 2.45 13.99
CA SER A 160 9.14 3.60 13.39
C SER A 160 8.19 4.39 12.49
N PHE A 161 8.69 5.45 11.84
CA PHE A 161 7.90 6.25 10.89
C PHE A 161 7.40 5.45 9.66
N ILE A 162 8.07 4.35 9.34
CA ILE A 162 7.81 3.53 8.14
C ILE A 162 7.48 2.08 8.47
N GLU A 163 7.38 1.71 9.74
CA GLU A 163 7.23 0.32 10.16
C GLU A 163 6.23 0.18 11.31
N ASP A 164 5.19 -0.60 11.06
CA ASP A 164 4.16 -0.95 12.02
C ASP A 164 4.16 -2.46 12.29
N ILE A 165 4.01 -2.83 13.55
CA ILE A 165 3.93 -4.22 14.00
C ILE A 165 2.49 -4.55 14.38
N TYR A 166 1.93 -5.56 13.71
CA TYR A 166 0.55 -6.02 13.89
C TYR A 166 0.49 -7.38 14.57
N LEU A 167 -0.47 -7.55 15.46
CA LEU A 167 -0.86 -8.87 15.94
C LEU A 167 -1.83 -9.51 14.93
N THR A 168 -1.44 -10.67 14.39
CA THR A 168 -2.30 -11.52 13.57
C THR A 168 -2.45 -12.86 14.26
N ALA A 169 -3.67 -13.31 14.47
CA ALA A 169 -3.98 -14.60 15.06
C ALA A 169 -4.33 -15.62 13.98
#